data_4657c9ffd2e73fc2cb0cc0330bf86ca0
#
_entry.id   4657c9ffd2e73fc2cb0cc0330bf86ca0
#
_cell.length_a   1.000
_cell.length_b   1.000
_cell.length_c   1.000
_cell.angle_alpha   90.00
_cell.angle_beta   90.00
_cell.angle_gamma   90.00
#
_symmetry.space_group_name_H-M   'P 1'
#
loop_
_entity.id
_entity.type
_entity.pdbx_description
1 polymer ?
#
loop_
_entity_poly.entity_id
_entity_poly.type
_entity_poly.pdbx_seq_one_letter_code
_entity_poly.pdbx_strand_id
1 'polypeptide(L)'
;STLLKRAINLLINHGVEEITFNIHHLGDQIEKFISDFTSEVKFNISNEKDLLLDTGGGVKKGTKEFKDNPFFVINPDTLWSNKYSEEVQSLEKEYFTNKRPCLLLVKKKLSFDNSFKGDFNLNNNLISKDDQNQYIFTGLQIMKNDHLAFFNKNIFSMNEVWTKLISENNLGGLESNQKFYHLNTIEMFEKISSLSLID
;
A
#
# COMPACT_ATOMS: atom_id res chain seq x y z
N SER A 1 9.93 -15.75 -7.07
CA SER A 1 8.65 -15.49 -6.35
C SER A 1 7.93 -14.30 -7.00
N THR A 2 6.59 -14.40 -7.24
CA THR A 2 5.83 -13.28 -7.81
C THR A 2 5.78 -12.08 -6.85
N LEU A 3 5.57 -10.87 -7.40
CA LEU A 3 5.43 -9.65 -6.57
C LEU A 3 4.27 -9.78 -5.59
N LEU A 4 3.13 -10.28 -6.05
CA LEU A 4 1.95 -10.51 -5.22
C LEU A 4 2.27 -11.45 -4.06
N LYS A 5 2.97 -12.56 -4.31
CA LYS A 5 3.38 -13.50 -3.26
C LYS A 5 4.31 -12.85 -2.22
N ARG A 6 5.21 -11.95 -2.64
CA ARG A 6 6.09 -11.21 -1.74
C ARG A 6 5.31 -10.27 -0.82
N ALA A 7 4.34 -9.54 -1.38
CA ALA A 7 3.45 -8.66 -0.59
C ALA A 7 2.63 -9.46 0.44
N ILE A 8 2.03 -10.57 0.02
CA ILE A 8 1.27 -11.46 0.90
C ILE A 8 2.16 -12.01 2.03
N ASN A 9 3.33 -12.54 1.70
CA ASN A 9 4.23 -13.11 2.70
C ASN A 9 4.71 -12.06 3.71
N LEU A 10 4.96 -10.83 3.30
CA LEU A 10 5.32 -9.75 4.23
C LEU A 10 4.23 -9.53 5.27
N LEU A 11 2.97 -9.48 4.86
CA LEU A 11 1.83 -9.30 5.76
C LEU A 11 1.57 -10.52 6.63
N ILE A 12 1.65 -11.74 6.08
CA ILE A 12 1.49 -12.99 6.84
C ILE A 12 2.57 -13.09 7.92
N ASN A 13 3.82 -12.80 7.58
CA ASN A 13 4.94 -12.83 8.53
C ASN A 13 4.78 -11.79 9.66
N HIS A 14 4.01 -10.74 9.43
CA HIS A 14 3.65 -9.76 10.45
C HIS A 14 2.46 -10.20 11.34
N GLY A 15 1.77 -11.28 10.98
CA GLY A 15 0.64 -11.82 11.74
C GLY A 15 -0.74 -11.34 11.26
N VAL A 16 -0.84 -10.87 10.00
CA VAL A 16 -2.15 -10.56 9.41
C VAL A 16 -2.94 -11.85 9.20
N GLU A 17 -4.18 -11.89 9.67
CA GLU A 17 -5.05 -13.08 9.65
C GLU A 17 -6.05 -13.08 8.49
N GLU A 18 -6.29 -11.92 7.87
CA GLU A 18 -7.27 -11.77 6.78
C GLU A 18 -6.74 -10.80 5.72
N ILE A 19 -6.82 -11.18 4.46
CA ILE A 19 -6.39 -10.36 3.31
C ILE A 19 -7.52 -10.31 2.29
N THR A 20 -7.89 -9.08 1.87
CA THR A 20 -8.83 -8.85 0.78
C THR A 20 -8.09 -8.37 -0.47
N PHE A 21 -8.36 -9.02 -1.60
CA PHE A 21 -7.81 -8.66 -2.89
C PHE A 21 -8.84 -7.89 -3.70
N ASN A 22 -8.52 -6.65 -4.07
CA ASN A 22 -9.30 -5.92 -5.06
C ASN A 22 -8.91 -6.38 -6.45
N ILE A 23 -9.87 -6.88 -7.22
CA ILE A 23 -9.65 -7.39 -8.57
C ILE A 23 -10.55 -6.69 -9.57
N HIS A 24 -9.99 -6.32 -10.73
CA HIS A 24 -10.70 -5.80 -11.88
C HIS A 24 -10.18 -6.45 -13.16
N HIS A 25 -8.99 -6.05 -13.63
CA HIS A 25 -8.35 -6.64 -14.79
C HIS A 25 -7.59 -7.92 -14.41
N LEU A 26 -7.66 -8.97 -15.23
CA LEU A 26 -7.03 -10.27 -15.00
C LEU A 26 -7.44 -10.94 -13.66
N GLY A 27 -8.64 -10.65 -13.17
CA GLY A 27 -9.14 -11.16 -11.89
C GLY A 27 -9.07 -12.68 -11.80
N ASP A 28 -9.39 -13.39 -12.87
CA ASP A 28 -9.37 -14.86 -12.90
C ASP A 28 -7.97 -15.46 -12.63
N GLN A 29 -6.90 -14.75 -13.02
CA GLN A 29 -5.52 -15.17 -12.72
C GLN A 29 -5.20 -14.97 -11.23
N ILE A 30 -5.70 -13.91 -10.63
CA ILE A 30 -5.53 -13.64 -9.20
C ILE A 30 -6.36 -14.65 -8.39
N GLU A 31 -7.60 -14.92 -8.79
CA GLU A 31 -8.46 -15.93 -8.15
C GLU A 31 -7.79 -17.30 -8.16
N LYS A 32 -7.24 -17.70 -9.31
CA LYS A 32 -6.49 -18.95 -9.43
C LYS A 32 -5.25 -18.96 -8.53
N PHE A 33 -4.48 -17.87 -8.54
CA PHE A 33 -3.29 -17.75 -7.68
C PHE A 33 -3.66 -17.91 -6.19
N ILE A 34 -4.76 -17.27 -5.76
CA ILE A 34 -5.25 -17.35 -4.38
C ILE A 34 -5.70 -18.78 -4.03
N SER A 35 -6.41 -19.44 -4.94
CA SER A 35 -6.88 -20.83 -4.72
C SER A 35 -5.74 -21.83 -4.57
N ASP A 36 -4.61 -21.57 -5.24
CA ASP A 36 -3.42 -22.41 -5.19
C ASP A 36 -2.49 -22.04 -4.02
N PHE A 37 -2.79 -20.94 -3.29
CA PHE A 37 -1.96 -20.46 -2.20
C PHE A 37 -2.33 -21.14 -0.89
N THR A 38 -1.42 -21.98 -0.38
CA THR A 38 -1.62 -22.65 0.90
C THR A 38 -1.28 -21.72 2.06
N SER A 39 -2.26 -21.32 2.85
CA SER A 39 -2.11 -20.48 4.03
C SER A 39 -3.26 -20.71 5.02
N GLU A 40 -3.01 -20.44 6.31
CA GLU A 40 -4.06 -20.38 7.34
C GLU A 40 -4.79 -19.00 7.32
N VAL A 41 -4.26 -18.03 6.58
CA VAL A 41 -4.84 -16.68 6.44
C VAL A 41 -6.10 -16.75 5.59
N LYS A 42 -7.14 -16.07 6.03
CA LYS A 42 -8.39 -15.96 5.30
C LYS A 42 -8.22 -15.01 4.12
N PHE A 43 -8.51 -15.49 2.91
CA PHE A 43 -8.49 -14.68 1.68
C PHE A 43 -9.90 -14.35 1.23
N ASN A 44 -10.13 -13.08 0.92
CA ASN A 44 -11.37 -12.56 0.35
C ASN A 44 -11.09 -11.87 -0.98
N ILE A 45 -12.12 -11.83 -1.83
CA ILE A 45 -12.06 -11.15 -3.12
C ILE A 45 -13.09 -10.03 -3.15
N SER A 46 -12.64 -8.81 -3.44
CA SER A 46 -13.47 -7.66 -3.76
C SER A 46 -13.45 -7.45 -5.26
N ASN A 47 -14.50 -7.92 -5.95
CA ASN A 47 -14.58 -7.88 -7.40
C ASN A 47 -15.13 -6.53 -7.88
N GLU A 48 -14.43 -5.88 -8.82
CA GLU A 48 -14.78 -4.60 -9.42
C GLU A 48 -15.09 -4.74 -10.94
N LYS A 49 -15.41 -5.95 -11.43
CA LYS A 49 -15.65 -6.21 -12.88
C LYS A 49 -16.72 -5.27 -13.47
N ASP A 50 -17.78 -4.97 -12.72
CA ASP A 50 -18.89 -4.16 -13.22
C ASP A 50 -18.62 -2.66 -13.15
N LEU A 51 -17.77 -2.20 -12.22
CA LEU A 51 -17.47 -0.80 -12.00
C LEU A 51 -16.11 -0.64 -11.34
N LEU A 52 -15.19 0.02 -12.05
CA LEU A 52 -13.89 0.41 -11.48
C LEU A 52 -14.09 1.55 -10.48
N LEU A 53 -13.70 1.32 -9.24
CA LEU A 53 -13.97 2.24 -8.13
C LEU A 53 -12.84 3.24 -7.85
N ASP A 54 -11.74 3.17 -8.63
CA ASP A 54 -10.49 3.86 -8.31
C ASP A 54 -9.92 3.37 -6.95
N THR A 55 -8.72 3.84 -6.59
CA THR A 55 -7.96 3.31 -5.45
C THR A 55 -8.65 3.49 -4.11
N GLY A 56 -9.27 4.63 -3.85
CA GLY A 56 -9.98 4.88 -2.59
C GLY A 56 -11.31 4.14 -2.47
N GLY A 57 -12.08 4.12 -3.55
CA GLY A 57 -13.35 3.39 -3.59
C GLY A 57 -13.15 1.89 -3.49
N GLY A 58 -12.09 1.36 -4.13
CA GLY A 58 -11.69 -0.05 -4.02
C GLY A 58 -11.33 -0.43 -2.59
N VAL A 59 -10.50 0.36 -1.91
CA VAL A 59 -10.16 0.14 -0.49
C VAL A 59 -11.42 0.17 0.36
N LYS A 60 -12.30 1.17 0.21
CA LYS A 60 -13.56 1.28 0.98
C LYS A 60 -14.46 0.05 0.80
N LYS A 61 -14.59 -0.46 -0.43
CA LYS A 61 -15.37 -1.67 -0.71
C LYS A 61 -14.73 -2.92 -0.12
N GLY A 62 -13.43 -3.11 -0.35
CA GLY A 62 -12.69 -4.29 0.05
C GLY A 62 -12.53 -4.47 1.55
N THR A 63 -12.61 -3.38 2.32
CA THR A 63 -12.41 -3.38 3.77
C THR A 63 -13.69 -3.22 4.59
N LYS A 64 -14.86 -3.24 3.94
CA LYS A 64 -16.16 -3.03 4.60
C LYS A 64 -16.37 -3.95 5.79
N GLU A 65 -15.97 -5.21 5.67
CA GLU A 65 -16.15 -6.22 6.71
C GLU A 65 -15.14 -6.10 7.87
N PHE A 66 -14.09 -5.30 7.72
CA PHE A 66 -13.10 -5.07 8.79
C PHE A 66 -13.64 -4.15 9.90
N LYS A 67 -14.79 -3.50 9.67
CA LYS A 67 -15.47 -2.63 10.65
C LYS A 67 -14.53 -1.55 11.20
N ASP A 68 -14.35 -1.50 12.51
CA ASP A 68 -13.52 -0.52 13.20
C ASP A 68 -12.06 -0.96 13.37
N ASN A 69 -11.71 -2.15 12.88
CA ASN A 69 -10.32 -2.62 12.95
C ASN A 69 -9.45 -1.85 11.96
N PRO A 70 -8.25 -1.45 12.35
CA PRO A 70 -7.27 -0.92 11.41
C PRO A 70 -6.79 -2.04 10.47
N PHE A 71 -6.40 -1.63 9.28
CA PHE A 71 -5.89 -2.54 8.25
C PHE A 71 -4.74 -1.91 7.48
N PHE A 72 -3.87 -2.77 6.97
CA PHE A 72 -2.88 -2.37 5.99
C PHE A 72 -3.48 -2.34 4.59
N VAL A 73 -3.05 -1.38 3.79
CA VAL A 73 -3.24 -1.39 2.33
C VAL A 73 -1.85 -1.48 1.70
N ILE A 74 -1.65 -2.46 0.82
CA ILE A 74 -0.36 -2.72 0.18
C ILE A 74 -0.52 -2.86 -1.32
N ASN A 75 0.30 -2.13 -2.08
CA ASN A 75 0.38 -2.27 -3.53
C ASN A 75 1.38 -3.39 -3.87
N PRO A 76 1.01 -4.34 -4.74
CA PRO A 76 1.88 -5.49 -5.05
C PRO A 76 3.01 -5.16 -6.02
N ASP A 77 3.01 -4.00 -6.68
CA ASP A 77 3.97 -3.59 -7.69
C ASP A 77 5.30 -3.01 -7.13
N THR A 78 5.43 -2.95 -5.82
CA THR A 78 6.70 -2.74 -5.12
C THR A 78 7.38 -4.08 -4.85
N LEU A 79 8.70 -4.14 -4.99
CA LEU A 79 9.48 -5.32 -4.66
C LEU A 79 9.61 -5.49 -3.14
N TRP A 80 8.58 -6.01 -2.53
CA TRP A 80 8.56 -6.28 -1.11
C TRP A 80 9.51 -7.43 -0.72
N SER A 81 10.14 -7.31 0.43
CA SER A 81 11.01 -8.33 1.01
C SER A 81 10.92 -8.32 2.54
N ASN A 82 11.47 -9.32 3.19
CA ASN A 82 11.52 -9.39 4.66
C ASN A 82 12.30 -8.23 5.30
N LYS A 83 13.08 -7.46 4.52
CA LYS A 83 13.73 -6.23 5.01
C LYS A 83 12.74 -5.14 5.42
N TYR A 84 11.49 -5.20 4.94
CA TYR A 84 10.43 -4.29 5.33
C TYR A 84 9.67 -4.71 6.60
N SER A 85 10.02 -5.82 7.23
CA SER A 85 9.29 -6.31 8.41
C SER A 85 9.33 -5.33 9.58
N GLU A 86 10.47 -4.67 9.81
CA GLU A 86 10.61 -3.65 10.86
C GLU A 86 9.80 -2.40 10.54
N GLU A 87 9.71 -2.00 9.27
CA GLU A 87 8.90 -0.88 8.83
C GLU A 87 7.41 -1.17 8.99
N VAL A 88 6.94 -2.39 8.68
CA VAL A 88 5.54 -2.78 8.92
C VAL A 88 5.19 -2.68 10.40
N GLN A 89 6.05 -3.21 11.27
CA GLN A 89 5.87 -3.12 12.73
C GLN A 89 5.88 -1.67 13.23
N SER A 90 6.79 -0.84 12.70
CA SER A 90 6.90 0.57 13.08
C SER A 90 5.68 1.36 12.62
N LEU A 91 5.15 1.06 11.44
CA LEU A 91 3.95 1.67 10.88
C LEU A 91 2.72 1.36 11.75
N GLU A 92 2.56 0.11 12.17
CA GLU A 92 1.52 -0.31 13.10
C GLU A 92 1.64 0.42 14.45
N LYS A 93 2.84 0.46 15.02
CA LYS A 93 3.10 1.16 16.28
C LYS A 93 2.78 2.65 16.19
N GLU A 94 3.17 3.31 15.10
CA GLU A 94 2.88 4.74 14.86
C GLU A 94 1.37 4.98 14.80
N TYR A 95 0.63 4.10 14.09
CA TYR A 95 -0.83 4.17 14.02
C TYR A 95 -1.47 4.06 15.41
N PHE A 96 -1.12 3.05 16.19
CA PHE A 96 -1.72 2.85 17.51
C PHE A 96 -1.33 3.93 18.53
N THR A 97 -0.16 4.54 18.37
CA THR A 97 0.30 5.64 19.22
C THR A 97 -0.47 6.93 18.93
N ASN A 98 -0.60 7.29 17.67
CA ASN A 98 -1.14 8.59 17.26
C ASN A 98 -2.58 8.54 16.75
N LYS A 99 -3.16 7.33 16.58
CA LYS A 99 -4.55 7.09 16.14
C LYS A 99 -4.91 7.78 14.82
N ARG A 100 -3.95 7.92 13.92
CA ARG A 100 -4.12 8.52 12.59
C ARG A 100 -3.58 7.61 11.50
N PRO A 101 -4.09 7.68 10.25
CA PRO A 101 -3.53 6.95 9.12
C PRO A 101 -2.05 7.28 8.95
N CYS A 102 -1.28 6.28 8.55
CA CYS A 102 0.16 6.44 8.39
C CYS A 102 0.64 5.76 7.11
N LEU A 103 1.44 6.48 6.32
CA LEU A 103 2.03 6.02 5.06
C LEU A 103 3.50 5.68 5.26
N LEU A 104 3.96 4.61 4.63
CA LEU A 104 5.39 4.34 4.52
C LEU A 104 5.94 5.12 3.31
N LEU A 105 6.92 5.97 3.57
CA LEU A 105 7.54 6.86 2.60
C LEU A 105 9.01 6.54 2.43
N VAL A 106 9.56 6.81 1.27
CA VAL A 106 11.00 6.68 1.01
C VAL A 106 11.54 7.94 0.35
N LYS A 107 12.76 8.34 0.71
CA LYS A 107 13.43 9.48 0.02
C LYS A 107 13.69 9.16 -1.43
N LYS A 108 13.49 10.13 -2.33
CA LYS A 108 13.75 9.99 -3.78
C LYS A 108 15.11 9.37 -4.10
N LYS A 109 16.16 9.71 -3.35
CA LYS A 109 17.51 9.17 -3.54
C LYS A 109 17.65 7.66 -3.34
N LEU A 110 16.68 7.02 -2.68
CA LEU A 110 16.64 5.57 -2.47
C LEU A 110 15.81 4.84 -3.52
N SER A 111 15.11 5.57 -4.39
CA SER A 111 14.39 4.98 -5.52
C SER A 111 15.36 4.51 -6.59
N PHE A 112 15.12 3.30 -7.10
CA PHE A 112 15.83 2.79 -8.27
C PHE A 112 15.44 3.55 -9.54
N ASP A 113 14.17 3.95 -9.64
CA ASP A 113 13.68 4.83 -10.70
C ASP A 113 13.90 6.29 -10.30
N ASN A 114 14.83 6.96 -10.98
CA ASN A 114 15.16 8.37 -10.75
C ASN A 114 14.15 9.34 -11.37
N SER A 115 13.14 8.87 -12.11
CA SER A 115 12.12 9.71 -12.74
C SER A 115 11.04 10.18 -11.77
N PHE A 116 10.93 9.58 -10.59
CA PHE A 116 9.97 9.98 -9.57
C PHE A 116 10.17 11.43 -9.10
N LYS A 117 9.11 12.22 -9.18
CA LYS A 117 9.11 13.63 -8.74
C LYS A 117 8.93 13.80 -7.23
N GLY A 118 8.50 12.73 -6.54
CA GLY A 118 8.07 12.75 -5.15
C GLY A 118 6.57 13.07 -5.02
N ASP A 119 5.98 12.50 -3.99
CA ASP A 119 4.54 12.60 -3.72
C ASP A 119 4.28 13.52 -2.52
N PHE A 120 5.17 13.53 -1.54
CA PHE A 120 4.99 14.15 -0.23
C PHE A 120 6.28 14.71 0.35
N ASN A 121 6.09 15.53 1.39
CA ASN A 121 7.12 15.90 2.36
C ASN A 121 6.77 15.30 3.74
N LEU A 122 7.78 15.12 4.59
CA LEU A 122 7.63 14.56 5.93
C LEU A 122 8.33 15.45 6.93
N ASN A 123 7.59 15.90 7.97
CA ASN A 123 8.12 16.68 9.07
C ASN A 123 7.50 16.21 10.39
N ASN A 124 8.33 15.75 11.33
CA ASN A 124 7.89 15.23 12.62
C ASN A 124 6.77 14.17 12.49
N ASN A 125 6.93 13.22 11.59
CA ASN A 125 5.95 12.18 11.26
C ASN A 125 4.58 12.72 10.76
N LEU A 126 4.50 13.98 10.35
CA LEU A 126 3.34 14.53 9.64
C LEU A 126 3.66 14.71 8.17
N ILE A 127 2.73 14.29 7.34
CA ILE A 127 2.82 14.41 5.88
C ILE A 127 2.30 15.78 5.46
N SER A 128 3.03 16.41 4.56
CA SER A 128 2.62 17.59 3.80
C SER A 128 2.88 17.41 2.33
N LYS A 129 2.34 18.30 1.50
CA LYS A 129 2.51 18.29 0.05
C LYS A 129 2.70 19.70 -0.46
N ASP A 130 3.71 19.88 -1.32
CA ASP A 130 3.97 21.13 -2.04
C ASP A 130 4.53 20.82 -3.45
N ASP A 131 5.14 21.82 -4.11
CA ASP A 131 5.69 21.66 -5.46
C ASP A 131 7.07 20.96 -5.47
N GLN A 132 7.71 20.76 -4.30
CA GLN A 132 9.06 20.21 -4.18
C GLN A 132 9.13 19.00 -3.24
N ASN A 133 8.22 18.06 -3.43
CA ASN A 133 8.14 16.87 -2.60
C ASN A 133 9.43 16.03 -2.63
N GLN A 134 9.88 15.56 -1.49
CA GLN A 134 11.15 14.83 -1.32
C GLN A 134 10.95 13.32 -1.12
N TYR A 135 9.73 12.88 -0.83
CA TYR A 135 9.41 11.49 -0.52
C TYR A 135 8.46 10.89 -1.54
N ILE A 136 8.62 9.60 -1.78
CA ILE A 136 7.76 8.77 -2.61
C ILE A 136 6.95 7.88 -1.69
N PHE A 137 5.65 7.70 -1.97
CA PHE A 137 4.82 6.70 -1.32
C PHE A 137 5.21 5.30 -1.80
N THR A 138 5.52 4.41 -0.87
CA THR A 138 6.02 3.07 -1.20
C THR A 138 4.94 2.09 -1.64
N GLY A 139 3.66 2.44 -1.46
CA GLY A 139 2.53 1.54 -1.68
C GLY A 139 2.08 0.82 -0.41
N LEU A 140 2.63 1.14 0.78
CA LEU A 140 2.18 0.56 2.06
C LEU A 140 1.67 1.65 2.99
N GLN A 141 0.47 1.45 3.53
CA GLN A 141 -0.14 2.33 4.52
C GLN A 141 -0.99 1.53 5.52
N ILE A 142 -1.26 2.14 6.68
CA ILE A 142 -2.20 1.63 7.68
C ILE A 142 -3.29 2.67 7.94
N MET A 143 -4.54 2.23 8.00
CA MET A 143 -5.69 3.08 8.23
C MET A 143 -6.89 2.28 8.75
N LYS A 144 -8.04 2.92 8.95
CA LYS A 144 -9.33 2.27 9.22
C LYS A 144 -10.46 2.90 8.41
N ASN A 145 -11.61 2.25 8.38
CA ASN A 145 -12.76 2.67 7.56
C ASN A 145 -13.27 4.07 7.88
N ASP A 146 -13.16 4.56 9.12
CA ASP A 146 -13.57 5.91 9.50
C ASP A 146 -12.90 7.00 8.65
N HIS A 147 -11.64 6.76 8.23
CA HIS A 147 -10.91 7.71 7.38
C HIS A 147 -11.42 7.76 5.94
N LEU A 148 -12.34 6.87 5.57
CA LEU A 148 -13.00 6.81 4.26
C LEU A 148 -14.48 7.21 4.34
N ALA A 149 -15.04 7.35 5.56
CA ALA A 149 -16.46 7.52 5.79
C ALA A 149 -17.03 8.85 5.23
N PHE A 150 -16.21 9.90 5.14
CA PHE A 150 -16.65 11.20 4.62
C PHE A 150 -16.80 11.24 3.08
N PHE A 151 -16.38 10.20 2.36
CA PHE A 151 -16.66 10.09 0.93
C PHE A 151 -18.00 9.39 0.69
N ASN A 152 -19.02 10.15 0.30
CA ASN A 152 -20.36 9.62 -0.01
C ASN A 152 -20.45 9.01 -1.42
N LYS A 153 -19.44 9.22 -2.26
CA LYS A 153 -19.35 8.64 -3.61
C LYS A 153 -18.63 7.29 -3.58
N ASN A 154 -18.91 6.44 -4.57
CA ASN A 154 -18.29 5.12 -4.67
C ASN A 154 -16.92 5.18 -5.40
N ILE A 155 -16.76 6.12 -6.35
CA ILE A 155 -15.56 6.26 -7.17
C ILE A 155 -14.76 7.46 -6.65
N PHE A 156 -13.59 7.19 -6.08
CA PHE A 156 -12.64 8.23 -5.62
C PHE A 156 -11.25 7.65 -5.44
N SER A 157 -10.23 8.49 -5.57
CA SER A 157 -8.84 8.08 -5.41
C SER A 157 -8.36 8.18 -3.96
N MET A 158 -7.34 7.42 -3.61
CA MET A 158 -6.64 7.60 -2.32
C MET A 158 -5.99 8.98 -2.22
N ASN A 159 -5.61 9.60 -3.33
CA ASN A 159 -5.11 10.98 -3.31
C ASN A 159 -6.12 11.99 -2.77
N GLU A 160 -7.41 11.80 -3.05
CA GLU A 160 -8.47 12.66 -2.47
C GLU A 160 -8.54 12.48 -0.94
N VAL A 161 -8.40 11.23 -0.47
CA VAL A 161 -8.37 10.90 0.97
C VAL A 161 -7.17 11.56 1.64
N TRP A 162 -5.98 11.37 1.09
CA TRP A 162 -4.76 11.95 1.64
C TRP A 162 -4.79 13.47 1.63
N THR A 163 -5.29 14.09 0.55
CA THR A 163 -5.43 15.56 0.47
C THR A 163 -6.28 16.10 1.61
N LYS A 164 -7.43 15.45 1.88
CA LYS A 164 -8.28 15.84 3.00
C LYS A 164 -7.59 15.67 4.34
N LEU A 165 -6.98 14.50 4.59
CA LEU A 165 -6.28 14.22 5.84
C LEU A 165 -5.10 15.17 6.07
N ILE A 166 -4.36 15.55 5.02
CA ILE A 166 -3.29 16.55 5.08
C ILE A 166 -3.85 17.92 5.50
N SER A 167 -4.97 18.34 4.90
CA SER A 167 -5.61 19.62 5.26
C SER A 167 -6.06 19.69 6.71
N GLU A 168 -6.30 18.55 7.35
CA GLU A 168 -6.68 18.39 8.75
C GLU A 168 -5.48 18.13 9.68
N ASN A 169 -4.25 18.13 9.16
CA ASN A 169 -3.04 17.70 9.87
C ASN A 169 -3.17 16.30 10.50
N ASN A 170 -3.87 15.42 9.83
CA ASN A 170 -4.24 14.09 10.31
C ASN A 170 -3.72 12.94 9.41
N LEU A 171 -2.63 13.15 8.68
CA LEU A 171 -1.94 12.10 7.93
C LEU A 171 -0.52 11.96 8.44
N GLY A 172 -0.22 10.80 9.01
CA GLY A 172 1.11 10.42 9.46
C GLY A 172 1.95 9.77 8.38
N GLY A 173 3.25 9.77 8.58
CA GLY A 173 4.19 9.08 7.72
C GLY A 173 5.41 8.59 8.46
N LEU A 174 6.00 7.52 7.99
CA LEU A 174 7.29 7.00 8.42
C LEU A 174 8.25 6.92 7.24
N GLU A 175 9.52 7.25 7.49
CA GLU A 175 10.58 7.12 6.51
C GLU A 175 11.12 5.69 6.52
N SER A 176 11.10 5.03 5.34
CA SER A 176 11.85 3.79 5.09
C SER A 176 13.28 4.10 4.70
N ASN A 177 14.21 3.29 5.20
CA ASN A 177 15.62 3.32 4.82
C ASN A 177 15.96 2.26 3.76
N GLN A 178 14.98 1.50 3.27
CA GLN A 178 15.18 0.48 2.26
C GLN A 178 15.33 1.11 0.87
N LYS A 179 16.09 0.45 -0.01
CA LYS A 179 16.06 0.79 -1.44
C LYS A 179 14.68 0.46 -1.99
N PHE A 180 14.11 1.38 -2.75
CA PHE A 180 12.78 1.28 -3.29
C PHE A 180 12.83 0.88 -4.77
N TYR A 181 12.15 -0.24 -5.07
CA TYR A 181 12.02 -0.79 -6.42
C TYR A 181 10.55 -0.91 -6.77
N HIS A 182 10.09 -0.07 -7.68
CA HIS A 182 8.71 -0.08 -8.18
C HIS A 182 8.69 -0.67 -9.59
N LEU A 183 7.89 -1.72 -9.79
CA LEU A 183 7.85 -2.51 -11.02
C LEU A 183 6.56 -2.22 -11.81
N ASN A 184 6.44 -1.01 -12.30
CA ASN A 184 5.27 -0.54 -13.05
C ASN A 184 5.39 -0.72 -14.57
N THR A 185 6.56 -1.12 -15.08
CA THR A 185 6.82 -1.38 -16.49
C THR A 185 7.60 -2.67 -16.70
N ILE A 186 7.47 -3.28 -17.89
CA ILE A 186 8.25 -4.46 -18.28
C ILE A 186 9.74 -4.13 -18.29
N GLU A 187 10.12 -2.93 -18.77
CA GLU A 187 11.51 -2.49 -18.78
C GLU A 187 12.10 -2.43 -17.37
N MET A 188 11.33 -1.92 -16.40
CA MET A 188 11.78 -1.87 -14.99
C MET A 188 11.91 -3.28 -14.41
N PHE A 189 10.99 -4.17 -14.73
CA PHE A 189 11.06 -5.57 -14.33
C PHE A 189 12.33 -6.25 -14.87
N GLU A 190 12.64 -6.07 -16.15
CA GLU A 190 13.84 -6.64 -16.79
C GLU A 190 15.13 -6.09 -16.15
N LYS A 191 15.22 -4.78 -15.91
CA LYS A 191 16.35 -4.14 -15.23
C LYS A 191 16.58 -4.70 -13.83
N ILE A 192 15.51 -4.84 -13.04
CA ILE A 192 15.61 -5.34 -11.66
C ILE A 192 15.91 -6.84 -11.64
N SER A 193 15.37 -7.61 -12.58
CA SER A 193 15.66 -9.04 -12.74
C SER A 193 17.13 -9.28 -13.07
N SER A 194 17.75 -8.42 -13.90
CA SER A 194 19.18 -8.51 -14.23
C SER A 194 20.09 -8.29 -13.01
N LEU A 195 19.59 -7.67 -11.95
CA LEU A 195 20.32 -7.46 -10.69
C LEU A 195 20.20 -8.64 -9.72
N SER A 196 19.59 -9.76 -10.13
CA SER A 196 19.32 -10.92 -9.26
C SER A 196 18.57 -10.59 -7.97
N LEU A 197 17.72 -9.57 -8.00
CA LEU A 197 16.89 -9.14 -6.87
C LEU A 197 15.53 -9.84 -6.87
N ILE A 198 15.16 -10.48 -7.98
CA ILE A 198 13.93 -11.25 -8.17
C ILE A 198 14.33 -12.69 -8.44
N ASP A 199 14.02 -13.59 -7.49
CA ASP A 199 14.18 -15.03 -7.61
C ASP A 199 12.91 -15.67 -8.21
#